data_1ff05622b89a3fb7c990e299181c76b6
#
_entry.id   1ff05622b89a3fb7c990e299181c76b6
#
_cell.length_a   1.000
_cell.length_b   1.000
_cell.length_c   1.000
_cell.angle_alpha   90.00
_cell.angle_beta   90.00
_cell.angle_gamma   90.00
#
_symmetry.space_group_name_H-M   'P 1'
#
loop_
_entity.id
_entity.type
_entity.pdbx_description
1 polymer ?
#
loop_
_entity_poly.entity_id
_entity_poly.type
_entity_poly.pdbx_seq_one_letter_code
_entity_poly.pdbx_strand_id
1 'polypeptide(L)'
;MPTTSTLPPQAAFHHAVLRYLAQHPDGDQRRSIHEAIPNLMGFTEAQRTERLANLPNLRYRHRSGWALSMLKAAGYIESPTPGIWRITDSGRDLLGRYPDGFDEETGRRVIREGRRETQGEAVVASDAADAGEPVTQQTPNERIDSAMEEISSAIAQELLEKIAQAPPAFFEELVLDLVHALGYGASEDDLQRVGHAGDGGIDGIISLDKLGFEKVYVQAKRWQGSVGRPDVQAFYGALAGRHARKGVFITTSTFTREAREFATHVAESIVLIDGTRLASLMVERGVGVTHYRILRLPKVDEDYFYAD
;
A
#
# COMPACT_ATOMS: atom_id res chain seq x y z
N MET A 1 -8.51 1.58 -4.25
CA MET A 1 -8.14 2.70 -5.13
C MET A 1 -6.69 3.04 -4.83
N PRO A 2 -5.76 3.00 -5.80
CA PRO A 2 -4.40 3.47 -5.56
C PRO A 2 -4.50 4.92 -5.11
N THR A 3 -4.02 5.22 -3.92
CA THR A 3 -3.94 6.60 -3.44
C THR A 3 -2.84 7.29 -4.23
N THR A 4 -3.23 8.03 -5.25
CA THR A 4 -2.30 8.90 -5.97
C THR A 4 -1.61 9.78 -4.93
N SER A 5 -0.27 9.73 -4.85
CA SER A 5 0.50 10.55 -3.91
C SER A 5 0.16 12.03 -4.11
N THR A 6 -0.07 12.73 -3.01
CA THR A 6 -0.32 14.17 -3.01
C THR A 6 0.96 14.99 -3.05
N LEU A 7 2.13 14.32 -2.95
CA LEU A 7 3.43 14.97 -2.98
C LEU A 7 3.80 15.45 -4.40
N PRO A 8 4.55 16.56 -4.51
CA PRO A 8 5.12 17.02 -5.77
C PRO A 8 5.97 15.95 -6.47
N PRO A 9 6.18 16.05 -7.79
CA PRO A 9 7.00 15.12 -8.56
C PRO A 9 8.45 15.10 -8.09
N GLN A 10 9.20 14.03 -8.44
CA GLN A 10 10.59 13.84 -8.00
C GLN A 10 11.52 15.00 -8.39
N ALA A 11 11.31 15.61 -9.54
CA ALA A 11 12.06 16.76 -10.02
C ALA A 11 12.00 17.97 -9.06
N ALA A 12 10.85 18.20 -8.42
CA ALA A 12 10.69 19.25 -7.43
C ALA A 12 11.57 19.01 -6.18
N PHE A 13 11.78 17.75 -5.81
CA PHE A 13 12.70 17.40 -4.71
C PHE A 13 14.16 17.63 -5.08
N HIS A 14 14.56 17.40 -6.35
CA HIS A 14 15.92 17.75 -6.81
C HIS A 14 16.17 19.24 -6.64
N HIS A 15 15.25 20.07 -7.11
CA HIS A 15 15.36 21.52 -6.99
C HIS A 15 15.38 21.99 -5.52
N ALA A 16 14.50 21.43 -4.67
CA ALA A 16 14.44 21.79 -3.26
C ALA A 16 15.75 21.45 -2.51
N VAL A 17 16.35 20.29 -2.80
CA VAL A 17 17.65 19.88 -2.24
C VAL A 17 18.76 20.82 -2.68
N LEU A 18 18.83 21.17 -3.97
CA LEU A 18 19.83 22.13 -4.47
C LEU A 18 19.66 23.50 -3.82
N ARG A 19 18.43 24.01 -3.70
CA ARG A 19 18.15 25.29 -3.01
C ARG A 19 18.59 25.27 -1.55
N TYR A 20 18.30 24.19 -0.84
CA TYR A 20 18.75 24.05 0.54
C TYR A 20 20.27 24.10 0.65
N LEU A 21 20.97 23.28 -0.13
CA LEU A 21 22.42 23.19 -0.07
C LEU A 21 23.12 24.46 -0.58
N ALA A 22 22.50 25.21 -1.48
CA ALA A 22 23.04 26.53 -1.89
C ALA A 22 23.04 27.55 -0.74
N GLN A 23 22.15 27.41 0.23
CA GLN A 23 22.11 28.25 1.44
C GLN A 23 23.05 27.76 2.55
N HIS A 24 23.64 26.56 2.38
CA HIS A 24 24.56 25.94 3.34
C HIS A 24 25.89 25.61 2.64
N PRO A 25 26.75 26.60 2.39
CA PRO A 25 27.96 26.42 1.58
C PRO A 25 28.96 25.43 2.16
N ASP A 26 29.00 25.26 3.47
CA ASP A 26 29.83 24.28 4.17
C ASP A 26 29.26 22.86 4.11
N GLY A 27 28.04 22.72 3.58
CA GLY A 27 27.29 21.48 3.54
C GLY A 27 26.49 21.24 4.81
N ASP A 28 25.65 20.20 4.79
CA ASP A 28 24.82 19.82 5.94
C ASP A 28 24.52 18.33 5.96
N GLN A 29 24.02 17.84 7.09
CA GLN A 29 23.67 16.46 7.30
C GLN A 29 22.37 16.09 6.58
N ARG A 30 22.27 14.83 6.15
CA ARG A 30 21.08 14.29 5.53
C ARG A 30 19.80 14.53 6.36
N ARG A 31 19.92 14.43 7.68
CA ARG A 31 18.80 14.65 8.60
C ARG A 31 18.26 16.07 8.51
N SER A 32 19.15 17.07 8.58
CA SER A 32 18.78 18.50 8.46
C SER A 32 18.09 18.80 7.14
N ILE A 33 18.63 18.25 6.03
CA ILE A 33 18.04 18.38 4.69
C ILE A 33 16.61 17.83 4.70
N HIS A 34 16.39 16.61 5.22
CA HIS A 34 15.06 16.02 5.28
C HIS A 34 14.07 16.83 6.12
N GLU A 35 14.53 17.39 7.24
CA GLU A 35 13.70 18.22 8.12
C GLU A 35 13.32 19.57 7.50
N ALA A 36 14.16 20.10 6.64
CA ALA A 36 13.91 21.38 5.96
C ALA A 36 12.96 21.28 4.75
N ILE A 37 12.95 20.15 4.02
CA ILE A 37 12.19 19.95 2.79
C ILE A 37 10.71 20.30 2.92
N PRO A 38 9.96 19.85 3.95
CA PRO A 38 8.53 20.16 4.07
C PRO A 38 8.25 21.68 4.15
N ASN A 39 9.13 22.44 4.79
CA ASN A 39 8.98 23.89 4.91
C ASN A 39 9.35 24.58 3.58
N LEU A 40 10.46 24.18 2.97
CA LEU A 40 10.93 24.72 1.69
C LEU A 40 9.92 24.53 0.55
N MET A 41 9.19 23.42 0.58
CA MET A 41 8.20 23.05 -0.44
C MET A 41 6.77 23.42 -0.04
N GLY A 42 6.54 24.01 1.13
CA GLY A 42 5.23 24.44 1.60
C GLY A 42 4.24 23.29 1.79
N PHE A 43 4.68 22.14 2.32
CA PHE A 43 3.84 20.96 2.49
C PHE A 43 2.68 21.20 3.46
N THR A 44 1.50 20.70 3.08
CA THR A 44 0.36 20.56 3.97
C THR A 44 0.61 19.47 5.03
N GLU A 45 -0.18 19.45 6.09
CA GLU A 45 -0.06 18.42 7.14
C GLU A 45 -0.27 17.00 6.59
N ALA A 46 -1.19 16.83 5.66
CA ALA A 46 -1.41 15.56 4.97
C ALA A 46 -0.14 15.08 4.21
N GLN A 47 0.55 15.99 3.52
CA GLN A 47 1.78 15.68 2.81
C GLN A 47 2.96 15.38 3.76
N ARG A 48 3.00 16.03 4.93
CA ARG A 48 4.02 15.79 5.96
C ARG A 48 3.91 14.40 6.59
N THR A 49 2.70 13.90 6.70
CA THR A 49 2.38 12.62 7.36
C THR A 49 2.17 11.47 6.37
N GLU A 50 2.20 11.73 5.07
CA GLU A 50 2.04 10.71 4.04
C GLU A 50 3.13 9.63 4.14
N ARG A 51 2.70 8.35 4.27
CA ARG A 51 3.59 7.19 4.40
C ARG A 51 3.63 6.38 3.12
N LEU A 52 4.68 5.60 2.95
CA LEU A 52 4.72 4.52 1.97
C LEU A 52 3.78 3.39 2.42
N ALA A 53 3.13 2.71 1.46
CA ALA A 53 2.05 1.75 1.74
C ALA A 53 2.44 0.65 2.73
N ASN A 54 3.69 0.16 2.70
CA ASN A 54 4.16 -0.98 3.49
C ASN A 54 5.35 -0.65 4.40
N LEU A 55 5.64 0.64 4.61
CA LEU A 55 6.80 1.08 5.40
C LEU A 55 6.39 2.17 6.41
N PRO A 56 6.99 2.18 7.61
CA PRO A 56 6.75 3.25 8.59
C PRO A 56 7.32 4.61 8.14
N ASN A 57 8.08 4.63 7.05
CA ASN A 57 8.80 5.81 6.58
C ASN A 57 7.86 6.83 5.93
N LEU A 58 8.12 8.10 6.19
CA LEU A 58 7.45 9.22 5.54
C LEU A 58 7.87 9.28 4.06
N ARG A 59 6.91 9.35 3.16
CA ARG A 59 7.13 9.32 1.71
C ARG A 59 8.06 10.46 1.23
N TYR A 60 7.92 11.66 1.78
CA TYR A 60 8.79 12.78 1.40
C TYR A 60 10.26 12.56 1.80
N ARG A 61 10.55 11.91 2.94
CA ARG A 61 11.93 11.56 3.34
C ARG A 61 12.55 10.58 2.37
N HIS A 62 11.77 9.64 1.88
CA HIS A 62 12.20 8.69 0.87
C HIS A 62 12.52 9.41 -0.45
N ARG A 63 11.63 10.30 -0.94
CA ARG A 63 11.84 11.09 -2.17
C ARG A 63 13.04 12.03 -2.06
N SER A 64 13.21 12.72 -0.94
CA SER A 64 14.37 13.60 -0.73
C SER A 64 15.68 12.82 -0.61
N GLY A 65 15.67 11.64 0.02
CA GLY A 65 16.83 10.74 0.06
C GLY A 65 17.21 10.23 -1.33
N TRP A 66 16.24 9.92 -2.16
CA TRP A 66 16.47 9.54 -3.54
C TRP A 66 17.00 10.71 -4.38
N ALA A 67 16.48 11.93 -4.16
CA ALA A 67 17.01 13.14 -4.80
C ALA A 67 18.48 13.35 -4.48
N LEU A 68 18.92 13.20 -3.23
CA LEU A 68 20.32 13.27 -2.84
C LEU A 68 21.18 12.25 -3.62
N SER A 69 20.74 11.02 -3.73
CA SER A 69 21.46 9.96 -4.46
C SER A 69 21.59 10.28 -5.95
N MET A 70 20.51 10.75 -6.59
CA MET A 70 20.50 11.08 -8.01
C MET A 70 21.35 12.29 -8.33
N LEU A 71 21.25 13.35 -7.52
CA LEU A 71 22.04 14.57 -7.69
C LEU A 71 23.55 14.30 -7.49
N LYS A 72 23.91 13.42 -6.53
CA LYS A 72 25.30 13.00 -6.35
C LYS A 72 25.81 12.22 -7.56
N ALA A 73 25.03 11.25 -8.06
CA ALA A 73 25.39 10.47 -9.23
C ALA A 73 25.56 11.35 -10.50
N ALA A 74 24.83 12.46 -10.56
CA ALA A 74 24.92 13.46 -11.63
C ALA A 74 26.00 14.53 -11.39
N GLY A 75 26.71 14.50 -10.26
CA GLY A 75 27.78 15.45 -9.96
C GLY A 75 27.32 16.84 -9.51
N TYR A 76 26.03 17.06 -9.28
CA TYR A 76 25.50 18.35 -8.82
C TYR A 76 25.63 18.58 -7.32
N ILE A 77 25.84 17.53 -6.56
CA ILE A 77 26.20 17.57 -5.14
C ILE A 77 27.27 16.54 -4.86
N GLU A 78 28.01 16.74 -3.80
CA GLU A 78 29.06 15.83 -3.33
C GLU A 78 28.89 15.52 -1.84
N SER A 79 29.61 14.50 -1.37
CA SER A 79 29.73 14.19 0.05
C SER A 79 31.21 14.17 0.41
N PRO A 80 31.79 15.34 0.74
CA PRO A 80 33.22 15.45 1.02
C PRO A 80 33.64 14.71 2.28
N THR A 81 32.74 14.58 3.22
CA THR A 81 32.89 13.78 4.44
C THR A 81 31.64 12.88 4.59
N PRO A 82 31.74 11.65 5.06
CA PRO A 82 30.59 10.80 5.30
C PRO A 82 29.49 11.54 6.08
N GLY A 83 28.28 11.51 5.55
CA GLY A 83 27.09 12.15 6.15
C GLY A 83 26.92 13.65 5.85
N ILE A 84 27.92 14.36 5.34
CA ILE A 84 27.81 15.79 4.95
C ILE A 84 27.59 15.87 3.45
N TRP A 85 26.60 16.64 3.05
CA TRP A 85 26.20 16.89 1.65
C TRP A 85 26.42 18.34 1.30
N ARG A 86 27.05 18.60 0.18
CA ARG A 86 27.39 19.93 -0.28
C ARG A 86 27.06 20.09 -1.77
N ILE A 87 26.60 21.25 -2.17
CA ILE A 87 26.38 21.59 -3.58
C ILE A 87 27.72 21.83 -4.28
N THR A 88 27.87 21.33 -5.51
CA THR A 88 29.03 21.59 -6.39
C THR A 88 28.81 22.87 -7.20
N ASP A 89 29.84 23.32 -7.93
CA ASP A 89 29.70 24.46 -8.84
C ASP A 89 28.73 24.14 -9.98
N SER A 90 28.78 22.92 -10.53
CA SER A 90 27.78 22.43 -11.52
C SER A 90 26.35 22.44 -10.96
N GLY A 91 26.17 22.12 -9.67
CA GLY A 91 24.88 22.21 -9.00
C GLY A 91 24.40 23.66 -8.83
N ARG A 92 25.29 24.59 -8.53
CA ARG A 92 24.99 26.03 -8.48
C ARG A 92 24.62 26.60 -9.85
N ASP A 93 25.33 26.20 -10.88
CA ASP A 93 25.05 26.59 -12.27
C ASP A 93 23.69 26.05 -12.73
N LEU A 94 23.37 24.79 -12.34
CA LEU A 94 22.06 24.21 -12.62
C LEU A 94 20.94 24.99 -11.93
N LEU A 95 21.12 25.33 -10.64
CA LEU A 95 20.15 26.11 -9.89
C LEU A 95 19.98 27.52 -10.49
N GLY A 96 21.07 28.15 -10.96
CA GLY A 96 21.02 29.43 -11.66
C GLY A 96 20.28 29.39 -13.00
N ARG A 97 20.37 28.28 -13.73
CA ARG A 97 19.62 28.06 -14.98
C ARG A 97 18.15 27.87 -14.76
N TYR A 98 17.73 27.33 -13.61
CA TYR A 98 16.35 26.99 -13.26
C TYR A 98 15.99 27.52 -11.87
N PRO A 99 15.94 28.86 -11.66
CA PRO A 99 15.72 29.45 -10.33
C PRO A 99 14.36 29.12 -9.74
N ASP A 100 13.32 28.96 -10.59
CA ASP A 100 11.95 28.67 -10.20
C ASP A 100 11.63 27.16 -10.15
N GLY A 101 12.61 26.32 -10.43
CA GLY A 101 12.48 24.89 -10.52
C GLY A 101 12.44 24.36 -11.94
N PHE A 102 12.27 23.06 -12.09
CA PHE A 102 12.12 22.40 -13.37
C PHE A 102 11.03 21.33 -13.30
N ASP A 103 10.38 21.13 -14.44
CA ASP A 103 9.40 20.07 -14.60
C ASP A 103 10.05 18.67 -14.62
N GLU A 104 9.24 17.64 -14.66
CA GLU A 104 9.71 16.26 -14.59
C GLU A 104 10.59 15.88 -15.80
N GLU A 105 10.25 16.37 -16.99
CA GLU A 105 11.02 16.09 -18.21
C GLU A 105 12.39 16.74 -18.16
N THR A 106 12.44 18.01 -17.80
CA THR A 106 13.70 18.77 -17.59
C THR A 106 14.52 18.14 -16.47
N GLY A 107 13.89 17.77 -15.34
CA GLY A 107 14.57 17.13 -14.22
C GLY A 107 15.26 15.82 -14.63
N ARG A 108 14.60 14.99 -15.45
CA ARG A 108 15.20 13.76 -16.01
C ARG A 108 16.36 14.06 -16.94
N ARG A 109 16.18 15.04 -17.82
CA ARG A 109 17.22 15.42 -18.79
C ARG A 109 18.49 15.88 -18.07
N VAL A 110 18.39 16.78 -17.10
CA VAL A 110 19.57 17.30 -16.38
C VAL A 110 20.28 16.22 -15.57
N ILE A 111 19.54 15.32 -14.92
CA ILE A 111 20.15 14.19 -14.21
C ILE A 111 20.88 13.24 -15.18
N ARG A 112 20.31 12.96 -16.35
CA ARG A 112 20.95 12.14 -17.38
C ARG A 112 22.21 12.79 -17.94
N GLU A 113 22.15 14.08 -18.25
CA GLU A 113 23.29 14.87 -18.75
C GLU A 113 24.44 14.86 -17.73
N GLY A 114 24.17 15.18 -16.47
CA GLY A 114 25.18 15.18 -15.41
C GLY A 114 25.79 13.79 -15.17
N ARG A 115 25.00 12.71 -15.26
CA ARG A 115 25.53 11.33 -15.15
C ARG A 115 26.45 10.96 -16.32
N ARG A 116 26.15 11.42 -17.54
CA ARG A 116 27.03 11.23 -18.69
C ARG A 116 28.38 11.90 -18.51
N GLU A 117 28.37 13.11 -18.00
CA GLU A 117 29.60 13.87 -17.73
C GLU A 117 30.44 13.26 -16.61
N THR A 118 29.80 12.68 -15.59
CA THR A 118 30.48 12.17 -14.38
C THR A 118 30.94 10.71 -14.52
N GLN A 119 30.19 9.86 -15.23
CA GLN A 119 30.37 8.40 -15.25
C GLN A 119 30.69 7.81 -16.62
N GLY A 120 30.65 8.63 -17.69
CA GLY A 120 30.89 8.21 -19.06
C GLY A 120 29.69 7.52 -19.74
N GLU A 121 29.72 7.45 -21.08
CA GLU A 121 28.58 6.96 -21.89
C GLU A 121 28.20 5.48 -21.66
N ALA A 122 29.14 4.65 -21.25
CA ALA A 122 28.90 3.20 -21.09
C ALA A 122 27.94 2.84 -19.94
N VAL A 123 27.93 3.63 -18.86
CA VAL A 123 27.03 3.40 -17.71
C VAL A 123 25.61 3.86 -18.00
N VAL A 124 25.47 4.89 -18.85
CA VAL A 124 24.17 5.45 -19.22
C VAL A 124 23.45 4.59 -20.26
N ALA A 125 24.19 3.78 -21.03
CA ALA A 125 23.60 2.83 -22.00
C ALA A 125 22.85 1.67 -21.29
N SER A 126 23.25 1.28 -20.07
CA SER A 126 22.50 0.30 -19.28
C SER A 126 21.21 0.88 -18.69
N ASP A 127 21.18 2.18 -18.40
CA ASP A 127 19.96 2.87 -17.95
C ASP A 127 19.05 3.25 -19.15
N ALA A 128 19.60 3.30 -20.36
CA ALA A 128 18.82 3.59 -21.58
C ALA A 128 18.01 2.38 -22.09
N ALA A 129 18.34 1.17 -21.66
CA ALA A 129 17.49 -0.02 -21.91
C ALA A 129 16.15 0.06 -21.15
N ASP A 130 16.05 0.91 -20.12
CA ASP A 130 14.83 1.27 -19.40
C ASP A 130 14.05 2.43 -20.08
N ALA A 131 14.52 2.93 -21.23
CA ALA A 131 13.95 4.10 -21.93
C ALA A 131 12.70 3.77 -22.78
N GLY A 132 12.22 2.53 -22.77
CA GLY A 132 11.02 2.06 -23.48
C GLY A 132 9.75 2.04 -22.65
N GLU A 133 9.82 2.17 -21.32
CA GLU A 133 8.66 2.28 -20.45
C GLU A 133 8.31 3.74 -20.14
N PRO A 134 7.01 4.08 -19.98
CA PRO A 134 6.62 5.40 -19.49
C PRO A 134 7.28 5.61 -18.13
N VAL A 135 8.28 6.51 -18.10
CA VAL A 135 9.08 6.78 -16.91
C VAL A 135 8.17 7.30 -15.81
N THR A 136 7.81 6.44 -14.89
CA THR A 136 6.97 6.75 -13.74
C THR A 136 7.67 7.79 -12.86
N GLN A 137 6.90 8.76 -12.36
CA GLN A 137 7.33 9.76 -11.35
C GLN A 137 7.68 9.11 -10.00
N GLN A 138 7.90 7.81 -9.99
CA GLN A 138 8.05 6.94 -8.83
C GLN A 138 9.52 6.58 -8.59
N THR A 139 9.91 6.59 -7.32
CA THR A 139 11.18 6.02 -6.87
C THR A 139 11.16 4.50 -7.06
N PRO A 140 12.31 3.79 -7.06
CA PRO A 140 12.35 2.34 -7.15
C PRO A 140 11.45 1.63 -6.14
N ASN A 141 11.37 2.11 -4.90
CA ASN A 141 10.49 1.51 -3.90
C ASN A 141 9.00 1.74 -4.23
N GLU A 142 8.63 2.93 -4.69
CA GLU A 142 7.27 3.20 -5.14
C GLU A 142 6.89 2.35 -6.36
N ARG A 143 7.84 2.06 -7.26
CA ARG A 143 7.63 1.12 -8.38
C ARG A 143 7.41 -0.31 -7.89
N ILE A 144 8.17 -0.76 -6.89
CA ILE A 144 7.97 -2.08 -6.26
C ILE A 144 6.60 -2.15 -5.60
N ASP A 145 6.20 -1.12 -4.84
CA ASP A 145 4.89 -1.07 -4.20
C ASP A 145 3.75 -1.11 -5.23
N SER A 146 3.87 -0.32 -6.32
CA SER A 146 2.89 -0.34 -7.41
C SER A 146 2.82 -1.69 -8.12
N ALA A 147 3.98 -2.30 -8.42
CA ALA A 147 4.02 -3.61 -9.04
C ALA A 147 3.42 -4.70 -8.14
N MET A 148 3.66 -4.63 -6.83
CA MET A 148 3.06 -5.56 -5.86
C MET A 148 1.54 -5.37 -5.76
N GLU A 149 1.05 -4.13 -5.83
CA GLU A 149 -0.39 -3.83 -5.86
C GLU A 149 -1.05 -4.36 -7.15
N GLU A 150 -0.40 -4.19 -8.30
CA GLU A 150 -0.86 -4.74 -9.58
C GLU A 150 -0.95 -6.27 -9.54
N ILE A 151 0.11 -6.93 -9.06
CA ILE A 151 0.14 -8.39 -8.90
C ILE A 151 -0.98 -8.85 -7.95
N SER A 152 -1.12 -8.20 -6.80
CA SER A 152 -2.15 -8.53 -5.81
C SER A 152 -3.56 -8.35 -6.37
N SER A 153 -3.78 -7.29 -7.16
CA SER A 153 -5.06 -7.03 -7.82
C SER A 153 -5.39 -8.08 -8.88
N ALA A 154 -4.40 -8.49 -9.68
CA ALA A 154 -4.57 -9.54 -10.68
C ALA A 154 -4.89 -10.91 -10.01
N ILE A 155 -4.17 -11.25 -8.95
CA ILE A 155 -4.44 -12.47 -8.16
C ILE A 155 -5.83 -12.42 -7.52
N ALA A 156 -6.23 -11.27 -6.97
CA ALA A 156 -7.56 -11.09 -6.38
C ALA A 156 -8.67 -11.34 -7.41
N GLN A 157 -8.50 -10.85 -8.63
CA GLN A 157 -9.43 -11.10 -9.71
C GLN A 157 -9.48 -12.60 -10.09
N GLU A 158 -8.32 -13.24 -10.25
CA GLU A 158 -8.25 -14.68 -10.54
C GLU A 158 -8.91 -15.54 -9.45
N LEU A 159 -8.71 -15.17 -8.17
CA LEU A 159 -9.37 -15.85 -7.05
C LEU A 159 -10.89 -15.78 -7.16
N LEU A 160 -11.46 -14.60 -7.45
CA LEU A 160 -12.90 -14.44 -7.62
C LEU A 160 -13.45 -15.27 -8.80
N GLU A 161 -12.71 -15.35 -9.90
CA GLU A 161 -13.07 -16.19 -11.05
C GLU A 161 -13.09 -17.68 -10.67
N LYS A 162 -12.07 -18.16 -9.93
CA LYS A 162 -12.01 -19.55 -9.46
C LYS A 162 -13.14 -19.86 -8.47
N ILE A 163 -13.42 -18.95 -7.54
CA ILE A 163 -14.52 -19.09 -6.57
C ILE A 163 -15.88 -19.16 -7.31
N ALA A 164 -16.05 -18.35 -8.35
CA ALA A 164 -17.28 -18.35 -9.15
C ALA A 164 -17.52 -19.70 -9.87
N GLN A 165 -16.47 -20.43 -10.20
CA GLN A 165 -16.54 -21.75 -10.86
C GLN A 165 -16.62 -22.91 -9.87
N ALA A 166 -16.24 -22.72 -8.62
CA ALA A 166 -16.24 -23.76 -7.59
C ALA A 166 -17.67 -24.10 -7.12
N PRO A 167 -17.92 -25.29 -6.53
CA PRO A 167 -19.21 -25.63 -5.92
C PRO A 167 -19.61 -24.64 -4.82
N PRO A 168 -20.91 -24.35 -4.60
CA PRO A 168 -21.36 -23.47 -3.51
C PRO A 168 -20.82 -23.86 -2.14
N ALA A 169 -20.79 -25.15 -1.83
CA ALA A 169 -20.28 -25.67 -0.56
C ALA A 169 -18.80 -25.34 -0.31
N PHE A 170 -18.00 -25.28 -1.38
CA PHE A 170 -16.60 -24.84 -1.29
C PHE A 170 -16.48 -23.37 -0.85
N PHE A 171 -17.39 -22.52 -1.28
CA PHE A 171 -17.36 -21.11 -0.87
C PHE A 171 -17.64 -20.94 0.63
N GLU A 172 -18.53 -21.73 1.19
CA GLU A 172 -18.79 -21.73 2.63
C GLU A 172 -17.54 -22.17 3.42
N GLU A 173 -16.85 -23.22 2.98
CA GLU A 173 -15.59 -23.70 3.58
C GLU A 173 -14.50 -22.62 3.49
N LEU A 174 -14.28 -22.08 2.31
CA LEU A 174 -13.30 -21.02 2.07
C LEU A 174 -13.52 -19.80 2.98
N VAL A 175 -14.78 -19.42 3.21
CA VAL A 175 -15.11 -18.30 4.09
C VAL A 175 -14.73 -18.60 5.53
N LEU A 176 -14.96 -19.81 6.00
CA LEU A 176 -14.55 -20.23 7.35
C LEU A 176 -13.03 -20.27 7.49
N ASP A 177 -12.33 -20.83 6.50
CA ASP A 177 -10.85 -20.84 6.45
C ASP A 177 -10.28 -19.42 6.49
N LEU A 178 -10.90 -18.49 5.75
CA LEU A 178 -10.48 -17.10 5.76
C LEU A 178 -10.69 -16.45 7.13
N VAL A 179 -11.84 -16.66 7.76
CA VAL A 179 -12.13 -16.08 9.07
C VAL A 179 -11.18 -16.66 10.13
N HIS A 180 -10.83 -17.94 10.02
CA HIS A 180 -9.80 -18.56 10.85
C HIS A 180 -8.41 -17.94 10.61
N ALA A 181 -8.00 -17.78 9.35
CA ALA A 181 -6.74 -17.14 8.98
C ALA A 181 -6.65 -15.67 9.43
N LEU A 182 -7.79 -15.00 9.61
CA LEU A 182 -7.89 -13.67 10.23
C LEU A 182 -7.69 -13.67 11.75
N GLY A 183 -7.59 -14.86 12.37
CA GLY A 183 -7.36 -15.05 13.80
C GLY A 183 -8.64 -15.20 14.63
N TYR A 184 -9.76 -15.46 13.99
CA TYR A 184 -11.02 -15.79 14.68
C TYR A 184 -11.17 -17.31 14.83
N GLY A 185 -11.57 -17.76 16.01
CA GLY A 185 -11.56 -19.18 16.39
C GLY A 185 -10.20 -19.60 16.98
N ALA A 186 -10.21 -20.14 18.21
CA ALA A 186 -8.98 -20.56 18.91
C ALA A 186 -8.44 -21.90 18.36
N SER A 187 -9.30 -22.70 17.71
CA SER A 187 -8.98 -23.98 17.07
C SER A 187 -9.93 -24.23 15.90
N GLU A 188 -9.58 -25.19 15.03
CA GLU A 188 -10.47 -25.66 13.94
C GLU A 188 -11.81 -26.19 14.49
N ASP A 189 -11.82 -26.75 15.70
CA ASP A 189 -13.03 -27.23 16.38
C ASP A 189 -14.00 -26.11 16.78
N ASP A 190 -13.54 -24.87 16.84
CA ASP A 190 -14.37 -23.69 17.13
C ASP A 190 -15.16 -23.19 15.89
N LEU A 191 -14.89 -23.77 14.74
CA LEU A 191 -15.56 -23.50 13.48
C LEU A 191 -16.71 -24.50 13.28
N GLN A 192 -17.93 -24.11 13.63
CA GLN A 192 -19.10 -24.95 13.37
C GLN A 192 -19.72 -24.54 12.03
N ARG A 193 -19.63 -25.43 11.05
CA ARG A 193 -20.44 -25.34 9.83
C ARG A 193 -21.91 -25.63 10.19
N VAL A 194 -22.77 -24.68 9.93
CA VAL A 194 -24.22 -24.78 10.15
C VAL A 194 -24.89 -24.68 8.78
N GLY A 195 -25.10 -25.78 8.11
CA GLY A 195 -25.70 -25.81 6.78
C GLY A 195 -26.91 -26.75 6.75
N HIS A 196 -28.05 -26.33 7.29
CA HIS A 196 -29.30 -27.05 7.13
C HIS A 196 -30.36 -26.13 6.54
N ALA A 197 -31.20 -26.67 5.67
CA ALA A 197 -32.38 -25.98 5.14
C ALA A 197 -33.28 -25.52 6.31
N GLY A 198 -33.36 -24.19 6.53
CA GLY A 198 -34.15 -23.59 7.61
C GLY A 198 -33.38 -22.71 8.59
N ASP A 199 -32.08 -22.59 8.46
CA ASP A 199 -31.22 -21.89 9.42
C ASP A 199 -31.18 -20.34 9.23
N GLY A 200 -32.08 -19.78 8.43
CA GLY A 200 -32.18 -18.34 8.18
C GLY A 200 -30.99 -17.79 7.37
N GLY A 201 -30.23 -18.69 6.68
CA GLY A 201 -29.11 -18.34 5.84
C GLY A 201 -27.79 -18.14 6.61
N ILE A 202 -27.67 -18.69 7.82
CA ILE A 202 -26.42 -18.75 8.57
C ILE A 202 -25.67 -20.01 8.14
N ASP A 203 -24.45 -19.81 7.57
CA ASP A 203 -23.63 -20.88 7.01
C ASP A 203 -22.55 -21.35 7.99
N GLY A 204 -22.19 -20.50 8.96
CA GLY A 204 -21.20 -20.85 9.97
C GLY A 204 -21.34 -20.08 11.28
N ILE A 205 -20.82 -20.67 12.35
CA ILE A 205 -20.72 -20.06 13.67
C ILE A 205 -19.27 -20.23 14.15
N ILE A 206 -18.65 -19.15 14.59
CA ILE A 206 -17.27 -19.12 15.04
C ILE A 206 -17.24 -18.67 16.50
N SER A 207 -16.67 -19.48 17.38
CA SER A 207 -16.42 -19.10 18.77
C SER A 207 -15.21 -18.17 18.85
N LEU A 208 -15.37 -17.02 19.51
CA LEU A 208 -14.28 -16.02 19.67
C LEU A 208 -13.42 -16.30 20.92
N ASP A 209 -13.94 -17.13 21.81
CA ASP A 209 -13.26 -17.48 23.05
C ASP A 209 -13.37 -19.01 23.31
N LYS A 210 -12.40 -19.53 24.08
CA LYS A 210 -12.29 -20.96 24.38
C LYS A 210 -13.50 -21.56 25.13
N LEU A 211 -14.34 -20.74 25.74
CA LEU A 211 -15.52 -21.18 26.50
C LEU A 211 -16.81 -21.05 25.65
N GLY A 212 -16.72 -20.42 24.46
CA GLY A 212 -17.84 -20.27 23.55
C GLY A 212 -18.90 -19.25 23.97
N PHE A 213 -18.56 -18.31 24.86
CA PHE A 213 -19.47 -17.25 25.29
C PHE A 213 -19.71 -16.21 24.20
N GLU A 214 -18.67 -15.88 23.44
CA GLU A 214 -18.79 -14.95 22.32
C GLU A 214 -18.73 -15.69 20.99
N LYS A 215 -19.71 -15.40 20.12
CA LYS A 215 -19.84 -16.04 18.81
C LYS A 215 -20.03 -15.00 17.71
N VAL A 216 -19.45 -15.29 16.56
CA VAL A 216 -19.72 -14.58 15.30
C VAL A 216 -20.46 -15.53 14.37
N TYR A 217 -21.53 -15.04 13.79
CA TYR A 217 -22.34 -15.76 12.83
C TYR A 217 -21.96 -15.32 11.42
N VAL A 218 -21.79 -16.27 10.52
CA VAL A 218 -21.29 -16.02 9.16
C VAL A 218 -22.34 -16.41 8.16
N GLN A 219 -22.59 -15.52 7.19
CA GLN A 219 -23.32 -15.83 5.97
C GLN A 219 -22.41 -15.63 4.77
N ALA A 220 -22.34 -16.63 3.90
CA ALA A 220 -21.54 -16.68 2.69
C ALA A 220 -22.45 -16.73 1.46
N LYS A 221 -22.47 -15.70 0.63
CA LYS A 221 -23.36 -15.64 -0.52
C LYS A 221 -22.60 -15.50 -1.83
N ARG A 222 -22.47 -16.60 -2.56
CA ARG A 222 -21.87 -16.60 -3.90
C ARG A 222 -22.90 -16.13 -4.94
N TRP A 223 -22.86 -14.85 -5.26
CA TRP A 223 -23.78 -14.22 -6.21
C TRP A 223 -23.03 -13.46 -7.31
N GLN A 224 -23.69 -13.34 -8.48
CA GLN A 224 -23.23 -12.48 -9.58
C GLN A 224 -23.81 -11.07 -9.48
N GLY A 225 -25.03 -10.91 -8.96
CA GLY A 225 -25.68 -9.62 -8.75
C GLY A 225 -25.35 -9.00 -7.39
N SER A 226 -25.55 -7.69 -7.24
CA SER A 226 -25.35 -6.98 -5.98
C SER A 226 -26.30 -7.49 -4.89
N VAL A 227 -25.79 -7.65 -3.68
CA VAL A 227 -26.57 -8.00 -2.48
C VAL A 227 -27.34 -6.76 -2.01
N GLY A 228 -28.65 -6.87 -1.96
CA GLY A 228 -29.55 -5.79 -1.59
C GLY A 228 -29.85 -5.70 -0.10
N ARG A 229 -30.52 -4.60 0.29
CA ARG A 229 -31.02 -4.43 1.65
C ARG A 229 -31.89 -5.60 2.15
N PRO A 230 -32.81 -6.21 1.35
CA PRO A 230 -33.60 -7.33 1.82
C PRO A 230 -32.79 -8.52 2.31
N ASP A 231 -31.65 -8.81 1.66
CA ASP A 231 -30.77 -9.91 2.05
C ASP A 231 -30.10 -9.66 3.40
N VAL A 232 -29.60 -8.42 3.60
CA VAL A 232 -28.99 -8.02 4.87
C VAL A 232 -30.01 -7.95 5.99
N GLN A 233 -31.27 -7.56 5.68
CA GLN A 233 -32.36 -7.60 6.64
C GLN A 233 -32.74 -9.02 7.03
N ALA A 234 -32.74 -9.96 6.09
CA ALA A 234 -32.99 -11.38 6.39
C ALA A 234 -31.90 -11.95 7.31
N PHE A 235 -30.62 -11.63 7.04
CA PHE A 235 -29.51 -12.02 7.90
C PHE A 235 -29.62 -11.40 9.30
N TYR A 236 -29.95 -10.11 9.40
CA TYR A 236 -30.23 -9.45 10.67
C TYR A 236 -31.35 -10.16 11.45
N GLY A 237 -32.43 -10.52 10.79
CA GLY A 237 -33.54 -11.28 11.41
C GLY A 237 -33.10 -12.66 11.93
N ALA A 238 -32.22 -13.34 11.19
CA ALA A 238 -31.64 -14.63 11.63
C ALA A 238 -30.74 -14.47 12.85
N LEU A 239 -29.93 -13.39 12.93
CA LEU A 239 -29.13 -13.05 14.10
C LEU A 239 -30.01 -12.76 15.32
N ALA A 240 -31.03 -11.92 15.16
CA ALA A 240 -31.96 -11.56 16.23
C ALA A 240 -32.71 -12.78 16.79
N GLY A 241 -33.17 -13.68 15.90
CA GLY A 241 -33.82 -14.94 16.29
C GLY A 241 -32.93 -15.91 17.10
N ARG A 242 -31.63 -15.75 17.00
CA ARG A 242 -30.60 -16.52 17.74
C ARG A 242 -29.98 -15.76 18.91
N HIS A 243 -30.47 -14.56 19.23
CA HIS A 243 -29.90 -13.65 20.20
C HIS A 243 -28.41 -13.32 19.93
N ALA A 244 -28.00 -13.39 18.64
CA ALA A 244 -26.65 -13.15 18.20
C ALA A 244 -26.39 -11.66 18.05
N ARG A 245 -25.22 -11.18 18.51
CA ARG A 245 -24.87 -9.75 18.49
C ARG A 245 -23.85 -9.39 17.41
N LYS A 246 -23.18 -10.38 16.84
CA LYS A 246 -22.08 -10.18 15.87
C LYS A 246 -22.32 -11.07 14.65
N GLY A 247 -22.32 -10.46 13.47
CA GLY A 247 -22.47 -11.16 12.21
C GLY A 247 -21.52 -10.66 11.14
N VAL A 248 -21.09 -11.57 10.26
CA VAL A 248 -20.30 -11.24 9.06
C VAL A 248 -21.03 -11.76 7.85
N PHE A 249 -21.37 -10.88 6.93
CA PHE A 249 -21.97 -11.25 5.65
C PHE A 249 -20.93 -11.10 4.54
N ILE A 250 -20.55 -12.19 3.90
CA ILE A 250 -19.52 -12.24 2.87
C ILE A 250 -20.16 -12.59 1.52
N THR A 251 -19.78 -11.87 0.48
CA THR A 251 -20.24 -12.18 -0.88
C THR A 251 -19.10 -12.09 -1.89
N THR A 252 -19.21 -12.84 -2.97
CA THR A 252 -18.33 -12.71 -4.15
C THR A 252 -18.65 -11.48 -5.00
N SER A 253 -19.78 -10.82 -4.77
CA SER A 253 -20.26 -9.66 -5.50
C SER A 253 -20.09 -8.35 -4.69
N THR A 254 -20.97 -7.40 -4.89
CA THR A 254 -21.00 -6.10 -4.20
C THR A 254 -22.25 -5.98 -3.34
N PHE A 255 -22.25 -5.02 -2.40
CA PHE A 255 -23.45 -4.63 -1.66
C PHE A 255 -23.98 -3.32 -2.22
N THR A 256 -25.32 -3.21 -2.33
CA THR A 256 -25.95 -1.93 -2.68
C THR A 256 -25.72 -0.90 -1.58
N ARG A 257 -25.91 0.37 -1.90
CA ARG A 257 -25.82 1.47 -0.93
C ARG A 257 -26.80 1.28 0.23
N GLU A 258 -28.02 0.91 -0.07
CA GLU A 258 -29.09 0.70 0.91
C GLU A 258 -28.78 -0.50 1.85
N ALA A 259 -28.09 -1.51 1.34
CA ALA A 259 -27.61 -2.64 2.16
C ALA A 259 -26.55 -2.19 3.16
N ARG A 260 -25.58 -1.37 2.71
CA ARG A 260 -24.52 -0.83 3.57
C ARG A 260 -25.09 0.15 4.62
N GLU A 261 -25.99 1.04 4.22
CA GLU A 261 -26.65 1.96 5.14
C GLU A 261 -27.47 1.18 6.20
N PHE A 262 -28.20 0.15 5.80
CA PHE A 262 -28.94 -0.69 6.76
C PHE A 262 -28.00 -1.34 7.79
N ALA A 263 -26.90 -1.95 7.35
CA ALA A 263 -25.95 -2.63 8.25
C ALA A 263 -25.32 -1.67 9.29
N THR A 264 -25.21 -0.38 8.98
CA THR A 264 -24.67 0.64 9.92
C THR A 264 -25.69 1.16 10.93
N HIS A 265 -27.00 0.95 10.68
CA HIS A 265 -28.06 1.52 11.51
C HIS A 265 -28.75 0.49 12.43
N VAL A 266 -28.41 -0.79 12.31
CA VAL A 266 -28.94 -1.84 13.19
C VAL A 266 -28.18 -1.94 14.50
N ALA A 267 -28.83 -2.47 15.54
CA ALA A 267 -28.26 -2.57 16.88
C ALA A 267 -27.14 -3.64 16.97
N GLU A 268 -27.25 -4.69 16.17
CA GLU A 268 -26.26 -5.75 16.07
C GLU A 268 -25.11 -5.33 15.13
N SER A 269 -23.89 -5.74 15.49
CA SER A 269 -22.71 -5.46 14.68
C SER A 269 -22.66 -6.37 13.46
N ILE A 270 -23.04 -5.86 12.28
CA ILE A 270 -22.95 -6.57 11.02
C ILE A 270 -21.81 -6.02 10.18
N VAL A 271 -20.82 -6.86 9.89
CA VAL A 271 -19.70 -6.55 8.97
C VAL A 271 -20.05 -7.10 7.59
N LEU A 272 -19.95 -6.24 6.58
CA LEU A 272 -20.15 -6.60 5.17
C LEU A 272 -18.80 -6.70 4.47
N ILE A 273 -18.51 -7.86 3.88
CA ILE A 273 -17.29 -8.13 3.09
C ILE A 273 -17.73 -8.46 1.66
N ASP A 274 -17.48 -7.53 0.74
CA ASP A 274 -17.71 -7.72 -0.68
C ASP A 274 -16.58 -8.51 -1.37
N GLY A 275 -16.78 -8.88 -2.64
CA GLY A 275 -15.82 -9.68 -3.38
C GLY A 275 -14.42 -9.07 -3.46
N THR A 276 -14.32 -7.76 -3.62
CA THR A 276 -13.04 -7.05 -3.65
C THR A 276 -12.31 -7.19 -2.30
N ARG A 277 -13.00 -6.94 -1.20
CA ARG A 277 -12.42 -7.06 0.13
C ARG A 277 -12.13 -8.52 0.50
N LEU A 278 -12.99 -9.45 0.11
CA LEU A 278 -12.77 -10.89 0.27
C LEU A 278 -11.45 -11.32 -0.38
N ALA A 279 -11.28 -11.02 -1.66
CA ALA A 279 -10.08 -11.41 -2.41
C ALA A 279 -8.80 -10.75 -1.85
N SER A 280 -8.87 -9.47 -1.45
CA SER A 280 -7.75 -8.81 -0.78
C SER A 280 -7.36 -9.50 0.52
N LEU A 281 -8.32 -9.85 1.36
CA LEU A 281 -8.08 -10.58 2.61
C LEU A 281 -7.48 -11.97 2.37
N MET A 282 -7.92 -12.67 1.32
CA MET A 282 -7.35 -13.96 0.94
C MET A 282 -5.88 -13.85 0.55
N VAL A 283 -5.52 -12.84 -0.26
CA VAL A 283 -4.12 -12.57 -0.62
C VAL A 283 -3.30 -12.19 0.63
N GLU A 284 -3.81 -11.29 1.47
CA GLU A 284 -3.15 -10.83 2.69
C GLU A 284 -2.87 -11.98 3.68
N ARG A 285 -3.77 -12.96 3.77
CA ARG A 285 -3.70 -14.07 4.73
C ARG A 285 -3.18 -15.38 4.14
N GLY A 286 -2.88 -15.41 2.85
CA GLY A 286 -2.38 -16.62 2.18
C GLY A 286 -3.44 -17.69 1.97
N VAL A 287 -4.74 -17.35 1.99
CA VAL A 287 -5.81 -18.29 1.73
C VAL A 287 -6.03 -18.46 0.23
N GLY A 288 -5.87 -19.68 -0.26
CA GLY A 288 -5.98 -20.00 -1.69
C GLY A 288 -4.84 -19.47 -2.55
N VAL A 289 -3.76 -18.97 -1.95
CA VAL A 289 -2.57 -18.47 -2.65
C VAL A 289 -1.29 -19.06 -2.07
N THR A 290 -0.24 -19.14 -2.90
CA THR A 290 1.10 -19.54 -2.48
C THR A 290 2.11 -18.47 -2.87
N HIS A 291 3.08 -18.21 -1.99
CA HIS A 291 4.15 -17.26 -2.27
C HIS A 291 5.31 -17.98 -2.98
N TYR A 292 5.53 -17.69 -4.25
CA TYR A 292 6.65 -18.26 -5.02
C TYR A 292 7.93 -17.43 -4.94
N ARG A 293 7.84 -16.18 -4.43
CA ARG A 293 8.99 -15.27 -4.32
C ARG A 293 8.85 -14.35 -3.11
N ILE A 294 9.95 -14.17 -2.37
CA ILE A 294 10.05 -13.23 -1.26
C ILE A 294 11.10 -12.18 -1.63
N LEU A 295 10.73 -10.90 -1.61
CA LEU A 295 11.64 -9.77 -1.83
C LEU A 295 12.14 -9.25 -0.49
N ARG A 296 13.47 -9.24 -0.30
CA ARG A 296 14.11 -8.62 0.86
C ARG A 296 14.79 -7.33 0.43
N LEU A 297 14.26 -6.19 0.85
CA LEU A 297 14.83 -4.89 0.55
C LEU A 297 15.76 -4.45 1.69
N PRO A 298 17.07 -4.24 1.43
CA PRO A 298 17.99 -3.80 2.45
C PRO A 298 17.75 -2.32 2.79
N LYS A 299 17.98 -1.99 4.05
CA LYS A 299 18.02 -0.61 4.55
C LYS A 299 19.28 -0.47 5.40
N VAL A 300 19.93 0.69 5.37
CA VAL A 300 21.03 0.98 6.30
C VAL A 300 20.48 0.95 7.72
N ASP A 301 21.10 0.15 8.55
CA ASP A 301 20.85 0.13 9.99
C ASP A 301 21.64 1.26 10.64
N GLU A 302 20.95 2.35 10.92
CA GLU A 302 21.60 3.54 11.50
C GLU A 302 22.07 3.26 12.94
N ASP A 303 21.36 2.43 13.68
CA ASP A 303 21.73 2.10 15.07
C ASP A 303 23.07 1.33 15.13
N TYR A 304 23.38 0.54 14.10
CA TYR A 304 24.69 -0.13 13.96
C TYR A 304 25.87 0.85 13.88
N PHE A 305 25.67 2.01 13.28
CA PHE A 305 26.73 3.01 13.06
C PHE A 305 26.80 4.07 14.16
N TYR A 306 25.80 4.16 15.03
CA TYR A 306 25.72 5.12 16.13
C TYR A 306 25.56 4.44 17.50
N ALA A 307 25.96 3.16 17.61
CA ALA A 307 26.09 2.49 18.90
C ALA A 307 27.25 3.19 19.68
N ASP A 308 26.90 3.80 20.83
CA ASP A 308 27.84 4.45 21.77
C ASP A 308 28.85 3.43 22.37
#